data_73fea524985c021382b691f4104ee91a
#
_entry.id   73fea524985c021382b691f4104ee91a
#
_cell.length_a   1.000
_cell.length_b   1.000
_cell.length_c   1.000
_cell.angle_alpha   90.00
_cell.angle_beta   90.00
_cell.angle_gamma   90.00
#
_symmetry.space_group_name_H-M   'P 1'
#
loop_
_entity.id
_entity.type
_entity.pdbx_description
1 polymer ?
#
loop_
_entity_poly.entity_id
_entity_poly.type
_entity_poly.pdbx_seq_one_letter_code
_entity_poly.pdbx_strand_id
1 'polypeptide(L)'
;EDGTPLVGTADGKDVASGAKDTDNGKPGSEYNTADNGMKPNRITTAEGKVYELVPASTKGDETGTVESGQTKEVTYVYKEVKGNVVVHYTDEAGNKIAEDAKDTTDGSISTPYDTSDNGMKPERITTPEGKVYELVPTATKGAETGKVTEGTTEVTYVYKEVTGDVVVHYVDTEGN
;
A
#
# COMPACT_ATOMS: atom_id res chain seq x y z
N GLU A 1 2.34 6.90 -16.09
CA GLU A 1 1.67 6.70 -17.42
C GLU A 1 1.09 8.02 -17.99
N ASP A 2 0.99 9.08 -17.20
CA ASP A 2 0.46 10.40 -17.61
C ASP A 2 1.48 11.32 -18.31
N GLY A 3 2.72 10.83 -18.47
CA GLY A 3 3.82 11.58 -19.09
C GLY A 3 4.57 12.52 -18.15
N THR A 4 4.25 12.52 -16.85
CA THR A 4 4.99 13.31 -15.87
C THR A 4 6.42 12.78 -15.71
N PRO A 5 7.46 13.64 -15.81
CA PRO A 5 8.84 13.24 -15.59
C PRO A 5 9.06 12.72 -14.16
N LEU A 6 9.74 11.57 -14.02
CA LEU A 6 10.12 11.02 -12.73
C LEU A 6 11.51 11.49 -12.32
N VAL A 7 11.64 11.79 -11.02
CA VAL A 7 12.90 12.06 -10.34
C VAL A 7 12.93 11.24 -9.05
N GLY A 8 14.00 10.50 -8.83
CA GLY A 8 14.13 9.67 -7.64
C GLY A 8 15.47 8.96 -7.58
N THR A 9 15.49 7.82 -6.89
CA THR A 9 16.67 6.97 -6.78
C THR A 9 16.36 5.53 -7.18
N ALA A 10 17.36 4.84 -7.71
CA ALA A 10 17.32 3.41 -7.99
C ALA A 10 18.70 2.83 -7.64
N ASP A 11 18.73 1.78 -6.83
CA ASP A 11 19.97 1.14 -6.35
C ASP A 11 21.00 2.13 -5.77
N GLY A 12 20.50 3.15 -5.04
CA GLY A 12 21.32 4.19 -4.41
C GLY A 12 21.87 5.24 -5.38
N LYS A 13 21.45 5.27 -6.64
CA LYS A 13 21.84 6.25 -7.65
C LYS A 13 20.68 7.16 -8.01
N ASP A 14 20.97 8.42 -8.27
CA ASP A 14 19.98 9.39 -8.74
C ASP A 14 19.52 9.04 -10.15
N VAL A 15 18.20 9.12 -10.35
CA VAL A 15 17.54 8.92 -11.64
C VAL A 15 16.67 10.14 -11.93
N ALA A 16 16.85 10.72 -13.10
CA ALA A 16 16.05 11.84 -13.57
C ALA A 16 15.83 11.78 -15.09
N SER A 17 14.65 12.20 -15.53
CA SER A 17 14.35 12.38 -16.95
C SER A 17 15.32 13.36 -17.60
N GLY A 18 15.69 13.09 -18.84
CA GLY A 18 16.64 13.89 -19.61
C GLY A 18 18.11 13.56 -19.38
N ALA A 19 18.42 12.48 -18.64
CA ALA A 19 19.76 11.93 -18.58
C ALA A 19 20.23 11.50 -19.98
N LYS A 20 21.51 11.76 -20.27
CA LYS A 20 22.10 11.41 -21.57
C LYS A 20 22.83 10.08 -21.45
N ASP A 21 22.47 9.12 -22.28
CA ASP A 21 23.26 7.91 -22.51
C ASP A 21 24.55 8.27 -23.28
N THR A 22 24.39 9.02 -24.35
CA THR A 22 25.48 9.49 -25.19
C THR A 22 25.42 11.00 -25.33
N ASP A 23 26.52 11.71 -25.06
CA ASP A 23 26.65 13.14 -25.26
C ASP A 23 27.76 13.40 -26.31
N ASN A 24 27.43 14.18 -27.33
CA ASN A 24 28.32 14.48 -28.44
C ASN A 24 28.94 13.23 -29.11
N GLY A 25 28.13 12.17 -29.23
CA GLY A 25 28.56 10.91 -29.83
C GLY A 25 28.96 11.04 -31.30
N LYS A 26 29.92 10.24 -31.71
CA LYS A 26 30.34 10.20 -33.13
C LYS A 26 29.25 9.48 -33.94
N PRO A 27 28.88 10.01 -35.13
CA PRO A 27 28.01 9.29 -36.05
C PRO A 27 28.53 7.87 -36.34
N GLY A 28 27.60 6.87 -36.24
CA GLY A 28 27.92 5.46 -36.42
C GLY A 28 28.37 4.72 -35.17
N SER A 29 28.63 5.41 -34.03
CA SER A 29 28.83 4.71 -32.75
C SER A 29 27.55 4.11 -32.24
N GLU A 30 27.64 2.94 -31.61
CA GLU A 30 26.50 2.26 -31.00
C GLU A 30 26.09 2.90 -29.66
N TYR A 31 24.82 2.86 -29.34
CA TYR A 31 24.29 3.23 -28.02
C TYR A 31 23.37 2.11 -27.47
N ASN A 32 23.23 2.04 -26.14
CA ASN A 32 22.33 1.16 -25.44
C ASN A 32 21.82 1.82 -24.16
N THR A 33 20.62 2.35 -24.18
CA THR A 33 20.00 3.02 -23.04
C THR A 33 19.56 2.07 -21.92
N ALA A 34 19.60 0.75 -22.15
CA ALA A 34 19.22 -0.24 -21.14
C ALA A 34 20.37 -0.61 -20.19
N ASP A 35 21.59 -0.16 -20.46
CA ASP A 35 22.75 -0.40 -19.63
C ASP A 35 23.06 0.75 -18.65
N ASN A 36 24.17 0.65 -17.94
CA ASN A 36 24.69 1.66 -17.01
C ASN A 36 23.67 2.16 -15.95
N GLY A 37 22.64 1.37 -15.65
CA GLY A 37 21.60 1.73 -14.70
C GLY A 37 20.57 2.73 -15.22
N MET A 38 20.53 3.00 -16.52
CA MET A 38 19.56 3.92 -17.14
C MET A 38 18.15 3.33 -17.29
N LYS A 39 18.01 2.00 -17.14
CA LYS A 39 16.73 1.28 -17.15
C LYS A 39 16.48 0.56 -15.82
N PRO A 40 16.33 1.28 -14.70
CA PRO A 40 16.05 0.61 -13.45
C PRO A 40 14.67 -0.04 -13.44
N ASN A 41 14.54 -1.17 -12.75
CA ASN A 41 13.24 -1.82 -12.58
C ASN A 41 12.29 -1.02 -11.68
N ARG A 42 12.82 -0.31 -10.69
CA ARG A 42 12.06 0.53 -9.76
C ARG A 42 12.75 1.85 -9.51
N ILE A 43 11.94 2.90 -9.33
CA ILE A 43 12.39 4.24 -8.96
C ILE A 43 11.62 4.64 -7.71
N THR A 44 12.34 5.12 -6.67
CA THR A 44 11.75 5.68 -5.45
C THR A 44 11.94 7.18 -5.43
N THR A 45 10.85 7.93 -5.30
CA THR A 45 10.90 9.40 -5.22
C THR A 45 11.34 9.88 -3.83
N ALA A 46 11.64 11.16 -3.70
CA ALA A 46 12.01 11.78 -2.42
C ALA A 46 10.90 11.66 -1.36
N GLU A 47 9.63 11.64 -1.78
CA GLU A 47 8.46 11.43 -0.92
C GLU A 47 8.25 9.96 -0.54
N GLY A 48 9.07 9.05 -1.05
CA GLY A 48 8.98 7.61 -0.78
C GLY A 48 7.99 6.86 -1.67
N LYS A 49 7.39 7.49 -2.69
CA LYS A 49 6.59 6.78 -3.68
C LYS A 49 7.46 5.85 -4.51
N VAL A 50 6.95 4.69 -4.84
CA VAL A 50 7.65 3.68 -5.63
C VAL A 50 6.97 3.53 -6.99
N TYR A 51 7.79 3.50 -8.03
CA TYR A 51 7.35 3.28 -9.41
C TYR A 51 8.06 2.06 -9.99
N GLU A 52 7.34 1.25 -10.72
CA GLU A 52 7.82 0.03 -11.37
C GLU A 52 7.78 0.18 -12.89
N LEU A 53 8.83 -0.28 -13.56
CA LEU A 53 8.95 -0.24 -15.02
C LEU A 53 7.85 -1.04 -15.70
N VAL A 54 7.26 -0.45 -16.75
CA VAL A 54 6.33 -1.11 -17.66
C VAL A 54 7.04 -1.33 -19.02
N PRO A 55 7.76 -2.44 -19.19
CA PRO A 55 8.63 -2.63 -20.36
C PRO A 55 7.91 -2.52 -21.70
N ALA A 56 6.69 -3.03 -21.78
CA ALA A 56 5.85 -2.99 -22.99
C ALA A 56 5.45 -1.57 -23.42
N SER A 57 5.59 -0.58 -22.54
CA SER A 57 5.26 0.83 -22.81
C SER A 57 6.50 1.68 -23.16
N THR A 58 7.67 1.08 -23.29
CA THR A 58 8.89 1.76 -23.75
C THR A 58 8.67 2.36 -25.13
N LYS A 59 9.11 3.60 -25.32
CA LYS A 59 9.02 4.33 -26.59
C LYS A 59 10.43 4.66 -27.09
N GLY A 60 10.62 4.57 -28.41
CA GLY A 60 11.92 4.73 -29.07
C GLY A 60 12.75 3.45 -29.05
N ASP A 61 13.87 3.48 -29.73
CA ASP A 61 14.78 2.34 -29.88
C ASP A 61 15.83 2.36 -28.75
N GLU A 62 15.80 1.33 -27.88
CA GLU A 62 16.73 1.22 -26.75
C GLU A 62 18.20 1.09 -27.20
N THR A 63 18.38 0.52 -28.37
CA THR A 63 19.71 0.32 -28.97
C THR A 63 19.73 0.83 -30.40
N GLY A 64 20.87 1.26 -30.86
CA GLY A 64 21.01 1.73 -32.22
C GLY A 64 22.39 2.40 -32.48
N THR A 65 22.45 3.23 -33.50
CA THR A 65 23.64 4.02 -33.82
C THR A 65 23.33 5.51 -33.76
N VAL A 66 24.34 6.28 -33.36
CA VAL A 66 24.28 7.74 -33.35
C VAL A 66 24.26 8.25 -34.79
N GLU A 67 23.32 9.14 -35.11
CA GLU A 67 23.18 9.78 -36.41
C GLU A 67 23.61 11.25 -36.33
N SER A 68 24.21 11.73 -37.41
CA SER A 68 24.70 13.10 -37.50
C SER A 68 23.54 14.12 -37.37
N GLY A 69 23.65 15.05 -36.41
CA GLY A 69 22.69 16.11 -36.22
C GLY A 69 21.32 15.66 -35.68
N GLN A 70 21.18 14.39 -35.27
CA GLN A 70 19.96 13.82 -34.71
C GLN A 70 20.08 13.62 -33.20
N THR A 71 18.98 13.88 -32.49
CA THR A 71 18.81 13.46 -31.11
C THR A 71 17.85 12.27 -31.08
N LYS A 72 18.32 11.11 -30.64
CA LYS A 72 17.46 9.94 -30.39
C LYS A 72 16.91 10.02 -28.99
N GLU A 73 15.63 9.75 -28.85
CA GLU A 73 14.95 9.78 -27.56
C GLU A 73 14.37 8.42 -27.22
N VAL A 74 14.61 7.95 -26.01
CA VAL A 74 14.01 6.73 -25.45
C VAL A 74 13.27 7.10 -24.18
N THR A 75 12.04 6.66 -24.08
CA THR A 75 11.19 6.91 -22.92
C THR A 75 10.83 5.59 -22.23
N TYR A 76 11.29 5.41 -21.02
CA TYR A 76 10.86 4.34 -20.14
C TYR A 76 9.64 4.78 -19.34
N VAL A 77 8.59 3.98 -19.38
CA VAL A 77 7.32 4.26 -18.72
C VAL A 77 7.21 3.46 -17.42
N TYR A 78 6.82 4.13 -16.36
CA TYR A 78 6.69 3.54 -15.04
C TYR A 78 5.27 3.70 -14.52
N LYS A 79 4.82 2.72 -13.74
CA LYS A 79 3.54 2.71 -13.04
C LYS A 79 3.79 2.82 -11.54
N GLU A 80 3.02 3.67 -10.85
CA GLU A 80 3.10 3.77 -9.39
C GLU A 80 2.64 2.47 -8.73
N VAL A 81 3.46 1.98 -7.80
CA VAL A 81 3.15 0.84 -6.92
C VAL A 81 2.28 1.33 -5.78
N LYS A 82 1.17 0.66 -5.54
CA LYS A 82 0.15 1.02 -4.56
C LYS A 82 0.02 -0.05 -3.47
N GLY A 83 -0.57 0.36 -2.35
CA GLY A 83 -0.90 -0.54 -1.27
C GLY A 83 -2.25 -0.22 -0.64
N ASN A 84 -2.75 -1.17 0.15
CA ASN A 84 -4.03 -1.09 0.84
C ASN A 84 -3.85 -1.32 2.34
N VAL A 85 -4.75 -0.78 3.14
CA VAL A 85 -4.85 -1.06 4.57
C VAL A 85 -6.29 -1.46 4.86
N VAL A 86 -6.47 -2.66 5.43
CA VAL A 86 -7.78 -3.26 5.72
C VAL A 86 -7.89 -3.56 7.20
N VAL A 87 -9.05 -3.29 7.77
CA VAL A 87 -9.39 -3.55 9.17
C VAL A 87 -10.40 -4.69 9.24
N HIS A 88 -10.09 -5.70 10.05
CA HIS A 88 -10.94 -6.84 10.35
C HIS A 88 -11.50 -6.72 11.76
N TYR A 89 -12.71 -7.23 11.97
CA TYR A 89 -13.40 -7.28 13.26
C TYR A 89 -13.74 -8.72 13.59
N THR A 90 -13.10 -9.27 14.64
CA THR A 90 -13.28 -10.67 15.04
C THR A 90 -13.61 -10.79 16.52
N ASP A 91 -14.23 -11.92 16.90
CA ASP A 91 -14.29 -12.34 18.30
C ASP A 91 -12.92 -12.94 18.75
N GLU A 92 -12.83 -13.34 20.02
CA GLU A 92 -11.63 -13.95 20.59
C GLU A 92 -11.28 -15.30 19.95
N ALA A 93 -12.24 -15.98 19.33
CA ALA A 93 -12.05 -17.25 18.61
C ALA A 93 -11.63 -17.01 17.14
N GLY A 94 -11.62 -15.77 16.68
CA GLY A 94 -11.26 -15.39 15.31
C GLY A 94 -12.43 -15.38 14.32
N ASN A 95 -13.67 -15.53 14.81
CA ASN A 95 -14.84 -15.45 13.93
C ASN A 95 -15.13 -13.98 13.58
N LYS A 96 -15.45 -13.73 12.32
CA LYS A 96 -15.84 -12.40 11.82
C LYS A 96 -17.16 -11.97 12.46
N ILE A 97 -17.20 -10.76 13.05
CA ILE A 97 -18.39 -10.20 13.72
C ILE A 97 -18.95 -8.96 13.03
N ALA A 98 -18.20 -8.35 12.11
CA ALA A 98 -18.64 -7.23 11.29
C ALA A 98 -17.91 -7.24 9.95
N GLU A 99 -18.43 -6.49 8.98
CA GLU A 99 -17.74 -6.33 7.68
C GLU A 99 -16.44 -5.58 7.84
N ASP A 100 -15.45 -5.94 6.99
CA ASP A 100 -14.15 -5.33 6.99
C ASP A 100 -14.26 -3.85 6.58
N ALA A 101 -13.47 -2.99 7.22
CA ALA A 101 -13.32 -1.60 6.83
C ALA A 101 -12.04 -1.41 6.01
N LYS A 102 -12.06 -0.46 5.09
CA LYS A 102 -10.90 -0.08 4.29
C LYS A 102 -10.41 1.29 4.75
N ASP A 103 -9.25 1.31 5.43
CA ASP A 103 -8.59 2.55 5.81
C ASP A 103 -7.99 3.22 4.56
N THR A 104 -7.23 2.46 3.81
CA THR A 104 -6.57 2.93 2.59
C THR A 104 -6.86 1.99 1.43
N THR A 105 -7.26 2.54 0.30
CA THR A 105 -7.41 1.82 -0.97
C THR A 105 -6.52 2.49 -2.02
N ASP A 106 -5.66 1.69 -2.68
CA ASP A 106 -4.72 2.14 -3.70
C ASP A 106 -3.90 3.36 -3.24
N GLY A 107 -3.43 3.33 -2.00
CA GLY A 107 -2.60 4.37 -1.41
C GLY A 107 -1.18 4.36 -1.98
N SER A 108 -0.57 5.54 -2.09
CA SER A 108 0.85 5.66 -2.43
C SER A 108 1.71 5.07 -1.32
N ILE A 109 2.77 4.35 -1.71
CA ILE A 109 3.75 3.82 -0.75
C ILE A 109 4.32 4.95 0.10
N SER A 110 4.56 4.68 1.39
CA SER A 110 5.02 5.63 2.41
C SER A 110 3.99 6.65 2.90
N THR A 111 2.75 6.65 2.41
CA THR A 111 1.67 7.46 2.98
C THR A 111 1.35 6.98 4.40
N PRO A 112 1.27 7.86 5.40
CA PRO A 112 0.83 7.48 6.74
C PRO A 112 -0.61 6.96 6.76
N TYR A 113 -0.91 5.98 7.62
CA TYR A 113 -2.26 5.52 7.91
C TYR A 113 -2.49 5.42 9.42
N ASP A 114 -3.75 5.48 9.85
CA ASP A 114 -4.21 5.28 11.22
C ASP A 114 -5.58 4.61 11.22
N THR A 115 -5.63 3.32 11.56
CA THR A 115 -6.87 2.53 11.58
C THR A 115 -7.72 2.77 12.83
N SER A 116 -7.24 3.56 13.79
CA SER A 116 -7.99 3.88 15.01
C SER A 116 -8.92 5.09 14.87
N ASP A 117 -8.81 5.82 13.75
CA ASP A 117 -9.61 6.99 13.45
C ASP A 117 -10.88 6.66 12.62
N ASN A 118 -11.60 7.70 12.20
CA ASN A 118 -12.77 7.63 11.30
C ASN A 118 -13.83 6.58 11.69
N GLY A 119 -13.90 6.22 12.98
CA GLY A 119 -14.85 5.24 13.48
C GLY A 119 -14.52 3.77 13.16
N MET A 120 -13.32 3.49 12.66
CA MET A 120 -12.89 2.13 12.34
C MET A 120 -12.48 1.30 13.56
N LYS A 121 -12.38 1.91 14.75
CA LYS A 121 -12.12 1.24 16.02
C LYS A 121 -13.25 1.49 17.01
N PRO A 122 -14.47 1.00 16.76
CA PRO A 122 -15.58 1.19 17.70
C PRO A 122 -15.34 0.45 19.02
N GLU A 123 -15.75 1.04 20.14
CA GLU A 123 -15.66 0.38 21.45
C GLU A 123 -16.61 -0.82 21.55
N ARG A 124 -17.75 -0.78 20.85
CA ARG A 124 -18.76 -1.85 20.82
C ARG A 124 -19.28 -2.08 19.41
N ILE A 125 -19.58 -3.33 19.12
CA ILE A 125 -20.24 -3.77 17.89
C ILE A 125 -21.49 -4.55 18.26
N THR A 126 -22.62 -4.21 17.64
CA THR A 126 -23.86 -4.99 17.73
C THR A 126 -24.10 -5.68 16.40
N THR A 127 -24.20 -7.01 16.42
CA THR A 127 -24.50 -7.78 15.21
C THR A 127 -25.99 -7.71 14.84
N PRO A 128 -26.35 -8.07 13.59
CA PRO A 128 -27.76 -8.13 13.18
C PRO A 128 -28.63 -9.03 14.05
N GLU A 129 -28.05 -10.07 14.66
CA GLU A 129 -28.72 -10.99 15.57
C GLU A 129 -28.90 -10.42 16.99
N GLY A 130 -28.42 -9.18 17.24
CA GLY A 130 -28.53 -8.50 18.53
C GLY A 130 -27.46 -8.87 19.55
N LYS A 131 -26.43 -9.61 19.17
CA LYS A 131 -25.25 -9.85 20.01
C LYS A 131 -24.42 -8.57 20.13
N VAL A 132 -23.95 -8.29 21.34
CA VAL A 132 -23.10 -7.14 21.62
C VAL A 132 -21.69 -7.62 21.94
N TYR A 133 -20.74 -7.00 21.31
CA TYR A 133 -19.31 -7.25 21.50
C TYR A 133 -18.59 -5.99 21.97
N GLU A 134 -17.66 -6.12 22.88
CA GLU A 134 -16.84 -5.04 23.43
C GLU A 134 -15.36 -5.24 23.04
N LEU A 135 -14.70 -4.15 22.65
CA LEU A 135 -13.30 -4.16 22.21
C LEU A 135 -12.36 -4.66 23.31
N VAL A 136 -11.45 -5.54 22.94
CA VAL A 136 -10.31 -5.99 23.75
C VAL A 136 -9.03 -5.35 23.22
N PRO A 137 -8.65 -4.14 23.66
CA PRO A 137 -7.57 -3.36 23.04
C PRO A 137 -6.23 -4.10 23.01
N THR A 138 -5.94 -4.88 24.05
CA THR A 138 -4.69 -5.64 24.19
C THR A 138 -4.59 -6.83 23.24
N ALA A 139 -5.69 -7.23 22.60
CA ALA A 139 -5.74 -8.34 21.65
C ALA A 139 -5.67 -7.87 20.18
N THR A 140 -5.53 -6.59 19.93
CA THR A 140 -5.35 -6.03 18.58
C THR A 140 -4.15 -6.69 17.88
N LYS A 141 -4.32 -7.09 16.62
CA LYS A 141 -3.28 -7.69 15.78
C LYS A 141 -2.94 -6.76 14.63
N GLY A 142 -1.66 -6.71 14.27
CA GLY A 142 -1.14 -5.77 13.28
C GLY A 142 -0.84 -4.39 13.88
N ALA A 143 -0.29 -3.51 13.07
CA ALA A 143 0.05 -2.15 13.47
C ALA A 143 -1.11 -1.20 13.17
N GLU A 144 -1.70 -0.60 14.20
CA GLU A 144 -2.81 0.36 14.04
C GLU A 144 -2.41 1.59 13.23
N THR A 145 -1.16 2.00 13.32
CA THR A 145 -0.58 3.12 12.61
C THR A 145 0.68 2.71 11.89
N GLY A 146 0.99 3.36 10.80
CA GLY A 146 2.21 3.09 10.04
C GLY A 146 2.23 3.85 8.73
N LYS A 147 2.97 3.30 7.78
CA LYS A 147 3.03 3.79 6.40
C LYS A 147 2.57 2.70 5.45
N VAL A 148 1.83 3.08 4.42
CA VAL A 148 1.39 2.18 3.37
C VAL A 148 2.59 1.49 2.74
N THR A 149 2.51 0.18 2.62
CA THR A 149 3.47 -0.69 1.94
C THR A 149 2.81 -1.36 0.74
N GLU A 150 3.62 -1.93 -0.15
CA GLU A 150 3.10 -2.72 -1.28
C GLU A 150 2.24 -3.89 -0.81
N GLY A 151 1.12 -4.13 -1.50
CA GLY A 151 0.16 -5.16 -1.15
C GLY A 151 -0.88 -4.69 -0.13
N THR A 152 -1.30 -5.57 0.76
CA THR A 152 -2.34 -5.29 1.76
C THR A 152 -1.76 -5.41 3.17
N THR A 153 -1.87 -4.34 3.94
CA THR A 153 -1.62 -4.34 5.37
C THR A 153 -2.93 -4.65 6.09
N GLU A 154 -2.90 -5.58 7.04
CA GLU A 154 -4.08 -6.03 7.77
C GLU A 154 -3.97 -5.67 9.25
N VAL A 155 -5.04 -5.09 9.81
CA VAL A 155 -5.20 -4.81 11.23
C VAL A 155 -6.47 -5.50 11.70
N THR A 156 -6.39 -6.26 12.80
CA THR A 156 -7.55 -6.96 13.36
C THR A 156 -7.85 -6.44 14.76
N TYR A 157 -9.03 -5.88 14.94
CA TYR A 157 -9.58 -5.57 16.25
C TYR A 157 -10.35 -6.77 16.77
N VAL A 158 -10.04 -7.18 17.99
CA VAL A 158 -10.62 -8.33 18.66
C VAL A 158 -11.61 -7.90 19.72
N TYR A 159 -12.74 -8.55 19.76
CA TYR A 159 -13.86 -8.21 20.62
C TYR A 159 -14.31 -9.42 21.44
N LYS A 160 -14.85 -9.15 22.63
CA LYS A 160 -15.43 -10.15 23.52
C LYS A 160 -16.94 -9.97 23.58
N GLU A 161 -17.71 -11.07 23.47
CA GLU A 161 -19.16 -11.04 23.60
C GLU A 161 -19.56 -10.60 25.01
N VAL A 162 -20.48 -9.64 25.09
CA VAL A 162 -21.06 -9.19 26.33
C VAL A 162 -22.26 -10.11 26.64
N THR A 163 -22.15 -10.86 27.73
CA THR A 163 -23.16 -11.83 28.17
C THR A 163 -23.83 -11.35 29.45
N GLY A 164 -25.02 -11.88 29.76
CA GLY A 164 -25.76 -11.63 30.98
C GLY A 164 -26.23 -12.94 31.62
N ASP A 165 -26.47 -12.88 32.90
CA ASP A 165 -26.97 -14.01 33.69
C ASP A 165 -28.45 -13.86 34.03
N VAL A 166 -29.14 -14.97 34.15
CA VAL A 166 -30.50 -15.03 34.70
C VAL A 166 -30.45 -15.97 35.90
N VAL A 167 -30.85 -15.43 37.08
CA VAL A 167 -30.89 -16.18 38.33
C VAL A 167 -32.32 -16.38 38.71
N VAL A 168 -32.71 -17.61 39.06
CA VAL A 168 -34.02 -17.97 39.57
C VAL A 168 -33.89 -18.26 41.06
N HIS A 169 -34.67 -17.58 41.85
CA HIS A 169 -34.79 -17.81 43.27
C HIS A 169 -36.13 -18.53 43.56
N TYR A 170 -36.07 -19.54 44.41
CA TYR A 170 -37.25 -20.25 44.90
C TYR A 170 -37.39 -19.94 46.39
N VAL A 171 -38.49 -19.39 46.76
CA VAL A 171 -38.80 -19.03 48.15
C VAL A 171 -40.14 -19.65 48.56
N ASP A 172 -40.32 -19.89 49.84
CA ASP A 172 -41.60 -20.29 50.38
C ASP A 172 -42.58 -19.08 50.47
N THR A 173 -43.79 -19.29 51.03
CA THR A 173 -44.75 -18.23 51.12
C THR A 173 -44.42 -17.13 52.17
N GLU A 174 -43.34 -17.35 52.93
CA GLU A 174 -42.77 -16.40 53.88
C GLU A 174 -41.56 -15.67 53.36
N GLY A 175 -41.13 -16.02 52.14
CA GLY A 175 -39.97 -15.39 51.44
C GLY A 175 -38.62 -16.01 51.81
N ASN A 176 -38.57 -17.21 52.38
CA ASN A 176 -37.33 -17.92 52.69
C ASN A 176 -36.87 -18.81 51.56
#